data_fbc05d62f71a685e39d86265568a25f3
#
_entry.id   fbc05d62f71a685e39d86265568a25f3
#
_cell.length_a   1.000
_cell.length_b   1.000
_cell.length_c   1.000
_cell.angle_alpha   90.00
_cell.angle_beta   90.00
_cell.angle_gamma   90.00
#
_symmetry.space_group_name_H-M   'P 1'
#
loop_
_entity.id
_entity.type
_entity.pdbx_description
1 polymer ?
#
loop_
_entity_poly.entity_id
_entity_poly.type
_entity_poly.pdbx_seq_one_letter_code
_entity_poly.pdbx_strand_id
1 'polypeptide(L)'
;MSNPSDSALFAARRDRLRLTLASLGYEALLVSHAANRYYLSGFELHDPQCNETAGYLCVAADGRDALFTDARYRDAALRLWPEKDLHLYGAGRFAAIAGFLKDRGVRTLAFEAASLSVDTHQRLAEHIPLAPAGLLVEPLRLHKDAGEIERMRRSAAINHAVMASLPDILIPGRTEAQAAWEIEKCFRDLGASELAFSPIVAVDANAALPHAIPGQTVITDGCLVLVDVGGRALAYCSDQTRTVWVGATPPERFTTMLARVQAAQAAALDRLEPGMPFRQAYALAREVFVREGVAEHFTHSLGHGIGLETHEGPSLNPSAEGVLKPGMVVTVEPGLYYPEWGGARWEHMALITERGCEIL
;
A
#
# COMPACT_ATOMS: atom_id res chain seq x y z
N MET A 1 11.01 3.23 20.51
CA MET A 1 12.31 2.54 20.64
C MET A 1 12.22 1.29 19.79
N SER A 2 13.07 1.12 18.78
CA SER A 2 13.11 -0.12 18.00
C SER A 2 13.50 -1.28 18.94
N ASN A 3 12.72 -2.35 18.88
CA ASN A 3 13.01 -3.56 19.63
C ASN A 3 14.29 -4.19 19.05
N PRO A 4 15.23 -4.75 19.84
CA PRO A 4 16.38 -5.48 19.33
C PRO A 4 16.02 -6.58 18.31
N SER A 5 14.81 -7.14 18.39
CA SER A 5 14.26 -8.07 17.40
C SER A 5 14.09 -7.45 16.00
N ASP A 6 13.80 -6.15 15.90
CA ASP A 6 13.57 -5.47 14.63
C ASP A 6 14.90 -5.30 13.84
N SER A 7 16.01 -5.03 14.53
CA SER A 7 17.32 -4.92 13.88
C SER A 7 17.76 -6.23 13.19
N ALA A 8 17.53 -7.37 13.85
CA ALA A 8 17.83 -8.68 13.26
C ALA A 8 16.92 -8.98 12.06
N LEU A 9 15.65 -8.57 12.10
CA LEU A 9 14.70 -8.72 11.01
C LEU A 9 15.15 -7.91 9.77
N PHE A 10 15.52 -6.65 9.96
CA PHE A 10 16.00 -5.82 8.86
C PHE A 10 17.30 -6.37 8.25
N ALA A 11 18.20 -6.89 9.08
CA ALA A 11 19.42 -7.56 8.60
C ALA A 11 19.07 -8.79 7.74
N ALA A 12 18.20 -9.66 8.20
CA ALA A 12 17.76 -10.85 7.46
C ALA A 12 17.10 -10.48 6.11
N ARG A 13 16.33 -9.38 6.05
CA ARG A 13 15.75 -8.87 4.80
C ARG A 13 16.82 -8.39 3.82
N ARG A 14 17.84 -7.69 4.30
CA ARG A 14 19.00 -7.31 3.48
C ARG A 14 19.81 -8.52 3.02
N ASP A 15 19.97 -9.56 3.84
CA ASP A 15 20.65 -10.80 3.45
C ASP A 15 19.91 -11.51 2.31
N ARG A 16 18.57 -11.55 2.35
CA ARG A 16 17.77 -12.07 1.23
C ARG A 16 17.96 -11.25 -0.05
N LEU A 17 17.99 -9.92 0.05
CA LEU A 17 18.25 -9.04 -1.10
C LEU A 17 19.65 -9.31 -1.69
N ARG A 18 20.68 -9.53 -0.87
CA ARG A 18 22.04 -9.84 -1.32
C ARG A 18 22.13 -11.09 -2.19
N LEU A 19 21.33 -12.11 -1.88
CA LEU A 19 21.26 -13.31 -2.75
C LEU A 19 20.82 -12.93 -4.16
N THR A 20 19.84 -12.03 -4.29
CA THR A 20 19.38 -11.54 -5.57
C THR A 20 20.43 -10.67 -6.26
N LEU A 21 21.07 -9.74 -5.52
CA LEU A 21 22.16 -8.91 -6.06
C LEU A 21 23.29 -9.77 -6.61
N ALA A 22 23.72 -10.78 -5.85
CA ALA A 22 24.79 -11.70 -6.27
C ALA A 22 24.41 -12.50 -7.54
N SER A 23 23.16 -12.97 -7.65
CA SER A 23 22.69 -13.71 -8.82
C SER A 23 22.63 -12.86 -10.09
N LEU A 24 22.45 -11.55 -9.95
CA LEU A 24 22.40 -10.58 -11.05
C LEU A 24 23.75 -9.90 -11.32
N GLY A 25 24.76 -10.18 -10.50
CA GLY A 25 26.10 -9.59 -10.62
C GLY A 25 26.16 -8.12 -10.21
N TYR A 26 25.22 -7.63 -9.39
CA TYR A 26 25.25 -6.27 -8.85
C TYR A 26 26.17 -6.19 -7.61
N GLU A 27 27.07 -5.21 -7.59
CA GLU A 27 27.97 -4.94 -6.46
C GLU A 27 27.25 -4.27 -5.28
N ALA A 28 26.30 -3.41 -5.57
CA ALA A 28 25.47 -2.71 -4.59
C ALA A 28 24.16 -2.20 -5.22
N LEU A 29 23.13 -2.02 -4.42
CA LEU A 29 21.86 -1.38 -4.80
C LEU A 29 21.68 -0.11 -3.97
N LEU A 30 21.42 1.00 -4.65
CA LEU A 30 20.91 2.23 -4.03
C LEU A 30 19.39 2.13 -3.93
N VAL A 31 18.90 2.01 -2.71
CA VAL A 31 17.46 1.99 -2.40
C VAL A 31 17.02 3.43 -2.16
N SER A 32 16.20 3.95 -3.05
CA SER A 32 15.66 5.32 -3.05
C SER A 32 14.19 5.37 -2.66
N HIS A 33 13.45 4.28 -2.88
CA HIS A 33 12.04 4.17 -2.56
C HIS A 33 11.83 4.10 -1.04
N ALA A 34 11.01 5.01 -0.48
CA ALA A 34 10.88 5.16 0.96
C ALA A 34 10.37 3.89 1.67
N ALA A 35 9.37 3.21 1.12
CA ALA A 35 8.86 1.97 1.70
C ALA A 35 9.89 0.83 1.64
N ASN A 36 10.68 0.74 0.56
CA ASN A 36 11.76 -0.24 0.45
C ASN A 36 12.91 0.06 1.43
N ARG A 37 13.27 1.34 1.58
CA ARG A 37 14.23 1.80 2.58
C ARG A 37 13.78 1.42 3.99
N TYR A 38 12.52 1.71 4.33
CA TYR A 38 11.94 1.32 5.62
C TYR A 38 11.93 -0.20 5.82
N TYR A 39 11.47 -0.96 4.82
CA TYR A 39 11.43 -2.43 4.87
C TYR A 39 12.78 -3.06 5.20
N LEU A 40 13.85 -2.49 4.68
CA LEU A 40 15.23 -3.01 4.81
C LEU A 40 15.99 -2.43 6.00
N SER A 41 15.53 -1.33 6.61
CA SER A 41 16.30 -0.60 7.61
C SER A 41 15.52 -0.11 8.82
N GLY A 42 14.20 -0.01 8.73
CA GLY A 42 13.36 0.66 9.72
C GLY A 42 13.44 2.19 9.67
N PHE A 43 14.19 2.77 8.72
CA PHE A 43 14.43 4.19 8.65
C PHE A 43 13.42 4.88 7.75
N GLU A 44 12.71 5.87 8.29
CA GLU A 44 11.79 6.81 7.64
C GLU A 44 10.95 6.20 6.49
N LEU A 45 9.69 5.87 6.80
CA LEU A 45 8.75 5.28 5.84
C LEU A 45 8.32 6.28 4.77
N HIS A 46 8.38 7.57 5.07
CA HIS A 46 7.97 8.64 4.16
C HIS A 46 9.12 9.59 3.85
N ASP A 47 9.07 10.14 2.67
CA ASP A 47 9.89 11.29 2.29
C ASP A 47 9.10 12.60 2.53
N PRO A 48 9.77 13.73 2.82
CA PRO A 48 9.07 14.98 3.15
C PRO A 48 8.14 15.47 2.03
N GLN A 49 8.56 15.28 0.78
CA GLN A 49 7.79 15.58 -0.43
C GLN A 49 8.44 14.91 -1.65
N CYS A 50 7.77 14.90 -2.80
CA CYS A 50 8.18 14.14 -3.98
C CYS A 50 9.56 14.51 -4.58
N ASN A 51 10.11 15.69 -4.29
CA ASN A 51 11.44 16.14 -4.73
C ASN A 51 12.48 16.20 -3.59
N GLU A 52 12.12 15.73 -2.40
CA GLU A 52 13.02 15.58 -1.27
C GLU A 52 13.03 14.13 -0.79
N THR A 53 14.14 13.70 -0.21
CA THR A 53 14.24 12.38 0.42
C THR A 53 14.77 12.50 1.84
N ALA A 54 14.26 11.66 2.74
CA ALA A 54 14.81 11.50 4.07
C ALA A 54 16.20 10.81 4.03
N GLY A 55 16.50 10.08 2.95
CA GLY A 55 17.79 9.43 2.77
C GLY A 55 17.78 8.30 1.76
N TYR A 56 18.94 7.70 1.57
CA TYR A 56 19.14 6.53 0.71
C TYR A 56 19.77 5.40 1.54
N LEU A 57 19.35 4.17 1.26
CA LEU A 57 20.03 3.00 1.80
C LEU A 57 20.85 2.36 0.68
N CYS A 58 22.14 2.14 0.90
CA CYS A 58 22.95 1.29 0.03
C CYS A 58 23.05 -0.11 0.64
N VAL A 59 22.58 -1.11 -0.07
CA VAL A 59 22.76 -2.52 0.28
C VAL A 59 23.87 -3.07 -0.60
N ALA A 60 25.00 -3.40 0.01
CA ALA A 60 26.17 -3.92 -0.68
C ALA A 60 26.17 -5.45 -0.69
N ALA A 61 26.58 -6.05 -1.81
CA ALA A 61 26.66 -7.51 -1.96
C ALA A 61 27.64 -8.15 -0.96
N ASP A 62 28.65 -7.43 -0.51
CA ASP A 62 29.64 -7.87 0.48
C ASP A 62 29.24 -7.62 1.95
N GLY A 63 28.03 -7.09 2.19
CA GLY A 63 27.48 -6.85 3.52
C GLY A 63 27.87 -5.51 4.14
N ARG A 64 28.63 -4.66 3.46
CA ARG A 64 29.03 -3.32 3.94
C ARG A 64 27.99 -2.28 3.59
N ASP A 65 26.79 -2.45 4.14
CA ASP A 65 25.64 -1.54 3.93
C ASP A 65 25.92 -0.15 4.50
N ALA A 66 25.28 0.87 3.93
CA ALA A 66 25.38 2.23 4.43
C ALA A 66 24.05 2.97 4.31
N LEU A 67 23.72 3.74 5.33
CA LEU A 67 22.60 4.67 5.32
C LEU A 67 23.13 6.09 5.06
N PHE A 68 22.58 6.74 4.04
CA PHE A 68 22.89 8.12 3.68
C PHE A 68 21.71 9.01 4.02
N THR A 69 21.93 10.04 4.83
CA THR A 69 20.89 11.02 5.19
C THR A 69 21.51 12.39 5.44
N ASP A 70 20.71 13.40 5.73
CA ASP A 70 21.18 14.72 6.11
C ASP A 70 21.09 14.97 7.63
N ALA A 71 21.59 16.13 8.07
CA ALA A 71 21.67 16.46 9.49
C ALA A 71 20.31 16.51 10.21
N ARG A 72 19.20 16.73 9.49
CA ARG A 72 17.82 16.75 10.06
C ARG A 72 17.44 15.40 10.65
N TYR A 73 17.92 14.31 10.04
CA TYR A 73 17.56 12.92 10.41
C TYR A 73 18.65 12.19 11.19
N ARG A 74 19.78 12.88 11.53
CA ARG A 74 20.92 12.24 12.20
C ARG A 74 20.52 11.43 13.43
N ASP A 75 19.77 12.04 14.33
CA ASP A 75 19.43 11.41 15.61
C ASP A 75 18.43 10.25 15.45
N ALA A 76 17.52 10.35 14.48
CA ALA A 76 16.64 9.24 14.12
C ALA A 76 17.43 8.07 13.53
N ALA A 77 18.37 8.35 12.63
CA ALA A 77 19.22 7.34 12.01
C ALA A 77 20.12 6.62 13.04
N LEU A 78 20.73 7.34 13.99
CA LEU A 78 21.58 6.76 15.03
C LEU A 78 20.86 5.83 16.00
N ARG A 79 19.53 5.90 16.09
CA ARG A 79 18.72 4.94 16.87
C ARG A 79 18.59 3.57 16.20
N LEU A 80 18.86 3.51 14.88
CA LEU A 80 18.63 2.33 14.04
C LEU A 80 19.93 1.78 13.44
N TRP A 81 20.93 2.66 13.21
CA TRP A 81 22.16 2.33 12.49
C TRP A 81 23.41 2.68 13.28
N PRO A 82 24.46 1.84 13.20
CA PRO A 82 25.75 2.18 13.78
C PRO A 82 26.34 3.43 13.12
N GLU A 83 26.93 4.32 13.89
CA GLU A 83 27.51 5.58 13.40
C GLU A 83 28.55 5.37 12.27
N LYS A 84 29.32 4.27 12.32
CA LYS A 84 30.31 3.91 11.29
C LYS A 84 29.70 3.61 9.91
N ASP A 85 28.42 3.23 9.86
CA ASP A 85 27.68 2.87 8.65
C ASP A 85 26.63 3.94 8.27
N LEU A 86 26.65 5.07 8.98
CA LEU A 86 25.80 6.25 8.74
C LEU A 86 26.64 7.36 8.10
N HIS A 87 26.17 7.86 6.96
CA HIS A 87 26.76 8.98 6.26
C HIS A 87 25.84 10.18 6.22
N LEU A 88 26.32 11.29 6.82
CA LEU A 88 25.63 12.57 6.73
C LEU A 88 26.15 13.36 5.53
N TYR A 89 25.27 13.64 4.59
CA TYR A 89 25.57 14.49 3.45
C TYR A 89 25.03 15.93 3.63
N GLY A 90 25.74 16.87 2.98
CA GLY A 90 25.33 18.26 2.85
C GLY A 90 25.33 18.66 1.37
N ALA A 91 25.84 19.88 1.09
CA ALA A 91 26.10 20.28 -0.28
C ALA A 91 27.07 19.27 -0.96
N GLY A 92 26.74 18.85 -2.19
CA GLY A 92 27.53 17.84 -2.90
C GLY A 92 27.22 16.38 -2.51
N ARG A 93 26.00 16.11 -2.05
CA ARG A 93 25.54 14.78 -1.60
C ARG A 93 25.89 13.64 -2.57
N PHE A 94 25.79 13.84 -3.88
CA PHE A 94 26.04 12.79 -4.87
C PHE A 94 27.52 12.44 -5.00
N ALA A 95 28.41 13.45 -4.96
CA ALA A 95 29.85 13.23 -4.90
C ALA A 95 30.25 12.49 -3.60
N ALA A 96 29.64 12.84 -2.47
CA ALA A 96 29.90 12.18 -1.19
C ALA A 96 29.44 10.70 -1.20
N ILE A 97 28.24 10.42 -1.68
CA ILE A 97 27.72 9.04 -1.85
C ILE A 97 28.63 8.24 -2.76
N ALA A 98 28.94 8.76 -3.95
CA ALA A 98 29.79 8.07 -4.92
C ALA A 98 31.22 7.85 -4.40
N GLY A 99 31.81 8.83 -3.72
CA GLY A 99 33.13 8.72 -3.10
C GLY A 99 33.15 7.60 -2.07
N PHE A 100 32.21 7.62 -1.15
CA PHE A 100 32.07 6.57 -0.13
C PHE A 100 31.94 5.15 -0.73
N LEU A 101 31.15 5.00 -1.81
CA LEU A 101 30.97 3.71 -2.46
C LEU A 101 32.22 3.26 -3.21
N LYS A 102 32.92 4.19 -3.90
CA LYS A 102 34.20 3.91 -4.58
C LYS A 102 35.31 3.46 -3.61
N ASP A 103 35.40 4.09 -2.43
CA ASP A 103 36.34 3.70 -1.38
C ASP A 103 36.11 2.27 -0.86
N ARG A 104 34.87 1.75 -1.07
CA ARG A 104 34.49 0.37 -0.77
C ARG A 104 34.57 -0.57 -1.97
N GLY A 105 35.11 -0.10 -3.09
CA GLY A 105 35.30 -0.91 -4.29
C GLY A 105 34.09 -1.07 -5.19
N VAL A 106 32.99 -0.30 -4.96
CA VAL A 106 31.83 -0.30 -5.85
C VAL A 106 32.19 0.48 -7.12
N ARG A 107 32.20 -0.20 -8.25
CA ARG A 107 32.52 0.37 -9.57
C ARG A 107 31.27 0.76 -10.34
N THR A 108 30.18 0.01 -10.17
CA THR A 108 28.88 0.26 -10.79
C THR A 108 27.81 0.11 -9.71
N LEU A 109 26.98 1.14 -9.56
CA LEU A 109 25.91 1.19 -8.57
C LEU A 109 24.58 0.86 -9.26
N ALA A 110 23.94 -0.24 -8.84
CA ALA A 110 22.56 -0.51 -9.23
C ALA A 110 21.62 0.47 -8.50
N PHE A 111 20.53 0.85 -9.14
CA PHE A 111 19.53 1.76 -8.56
C PHE A 111 18.11 1.34 -8.91
N GLU A 112 17.14 1.69 -8.08
CA GLU A 112 15.71 1.44 -8.31
C GLU A 112 15.18 2.33 -9.44
N ALA A 113 15.08 1.76 -10.65
CA ALA A 113 14.73 2.50 -11.85
C ALA A 113 13.29 3.06 -11.82
N ALA A 114 12.39 2.44 -11.06
CA ALA A 114 11.01 2.89 -10.89
C ALA A 114 10.84 4.06 -9.90
N SER A 115 11.85 4.34 -9.07
CA SER A 115 11.74 5.30 -7.96
C SER A 115 12.72 6.47 -8.08
N LEU A 116 13.94 6.24 -8.60
CA LEU A 116 14.94 7.29 -8.66
C LEU A 116 14.55 8.35 -9.69
N SER A 117 14.47 9.63 -9.28
CA SER A 117 14.16 10.70 -10.22
C SER A 117 15.26 10.87 -11.28
N VAL A 118 14.87 11.36 -12.48
CA VAL A 118 15.81 11.62 -13.58
C VAL A 118 16.89 12.62 -13.15
N ASP A 119 16.54 13.68 -12.42
CA ASP A 119 17.52 14.66 -11.89
C ASP A 119 18.55 13.98 -10.98
N THR A 120 18.08 13.16 -10.04
CA THR A 120 18.97 12.42 -9.14
C THR A 120 19.87 11.45 -9.90
N HIS A 121 19.32 10.73 -10.87
CA HIS A 121 20.08 9.83 -11.74
C HIS A 121 21.18 10.57 -12.50
N GLN A 122 20.86 11.68 -13.19
CA GLN A 122 21.83 12.45 -13.96
C GLN A 122 22.97 12.96 -13.09
N ARG A 123 22.65 13.57 -11.96
CA ARG A 123 23.66 14.13 -11.03
C ARG A 123 24.52 13.04 -10.37
N LEU A 124 23.95 11.89 -10.04
CA LEU A 124 24.74 10.77 -9.47
C LEU A 124 25.62 10.12 -10.53
N ALA A 125 25.15 10.03 -11.78
CA ALA A 125 25.90 9.47 -12.91
C ALA A 125 27.16 10.27 -13.27
N GLU A 126 27.25 11.57 -12.92
CA GLU A 126 28.47 12.36 -13.04
C GLU A 126 29.62 11.82 -12.17
N HIS A 127 29.27 11.06 -11.12
CA HIS A 127 30.24 10.64 -10.10
C HIS A 127 30.49 9.13 -10.06
N ILE A 128 29.55 8.28 -10.48
CA ILE A 128 29.68 6.82 -10.49
C ILE A 128 28.84 6.21 -11.61
N PRO A 129 29.33 5.18 -12.31
CA PRO A 129 28.51 4.43 -13.28
C PRO A 129 27.26 3.84 -12.61
N LEU A 130 26.11 3.99 -13.27
CA LEU A 130 24.82 3.53 -12.78
C LEU A 130 24.26 2.40 -13.65
N ALA A 131 23.65 1.40 -13.04
CA ALA A 131 22.93 0.32 -13.70
C ALA A 131 21.46 0.31 -13.25
N PRO A 132 20.47 0.43 -14.16
CA PRO A 132 19.08 0.35 -13.77
C PRO A 132 18.75 -1.07 -13.27
N ALA A 133 18.20 -1.18 -12.08
CA ALA A 133 17.63 -2.40 -11.56
C ALA A 133 16.11 -2.36 -11.68
N GLY A 134 15.51 -3.52 -11.93
CA GLY A 134 14.07 -3.70 -11.82
C GLY A 134 13.60 -3.71 -10.36
N LEU A 135 12.39 -4.21 -10.14
CA LEU A 135 11.84 -4.40 -8.80
C LEU A 135 12.61 -5.52 -8.08
N LEU A 136 13.49 -5.20 -7.13
CA LEU A 136 14.28 -6.19 -6.39
C LEU A 136 13.83 -6.33 -4.93
N VAL A 137 13.28 -5.29 -4.34
CA VAL A 137 12.82 -5.28 -2.95
C VAL A 137 11.33 -5.63 -2.87
N GLU A 138 10.53 -5.18 -3.82
CA GLU A 138 9.09 -5.40 -3.87
C GLU A 138 8.72 -6.90 -3.86
N PRO A 139 9.43 -7.80 -4.57
CA PRO A 139 9.19 -9.25 -4.45
C PRO A 139 9.38 -9.80 -3.05
N LEU A 140 10.26 -9.20 -2.23
CA LEU A 140 10.45 -9.58 -0.83
C LEU A 140 9.28 -9.14 0.05
N ARG A 141 8.62 -8.03 -0.29
CA ARG A 141 7.47 -7.45 0.41
C ARG A 141 6.15 -8.17 0.07
N LEU A 142 6.08 -8.93 -1.03
CA LEU A 142 4.88 -9.69 -1.40
C LEU A 142 4.47 -10.67 -0.31
N HIS A 143 5.44 -11.36 0.30
CA HIS A 143 5.21 -12.37 1.32
C HIS A 143 5.45 -11.77 2.71
N LYS A 144 4.36 -11.45 3.39
CA LYS A 144 4.40 -10.89 4.75
C LYS A 144 4.84 -11.98 5.73
N ASP A 145 5.80 -11.65 6.59
CA ASP A 145 6.15 -12.49 7.73
C ASP A 145 5.10 -12.39 8.84
N ALA A 146 5.22 -13.25 9.86
CA ALA A 146 4.24 -13.29 10.96
C ALA A 146 4.13 -11.94 11.70
N GLY A 147 5.24 -11.20 11.85
CA GLY A 147 5.27 -9.89 12.49
C GLY A 147 4.58 -8.82 11.64
N GLU A 148 4.72 -8.89 10.33
CA GLU A 148 4.02 -8.01 9.37
C GLU A 148 2.52 -8.28 9.39
N ILE A 149 2.12 -9.55 9.36
CA ILE A 149 0.70 -9.96 9.41
C ILE A 149 0.04 -9.46 10.70
N GLU A 150 0.70 -9.58 11.85
CA GLU A 150 0.16 -9.09 13.12
C GLU A 150 -0.05 -7.56 13.12
N ARG A 151 0.90 -6.81 12.53
CA ARG A 151 0.76 -5.36 12.35
C ARG A 151 -0.40 -5.00 11.43
N MET A 152 -0.58 -5.77 10.35
CA MET A 152 -1.71 -5.60 9.42
C MET A 152 -3.05 -5.92 10.08
N ARG A 153 -3.13 -6.98 10.89
CA ARG A 153 -4.33 -7.28 11.71
C ARG A 153 -4.68 -6.14 12.65
N ARG A 154 -3.66 -5.52 13.28
CA ARG A 154 -3.88 -4.35 14.13
C ARG A 154 -4.43 -3.16 13.35
N SER A 155 -3.91 -2.89 12.15
CA SER A 155 -4.41 -1.84 11.27
C SER A 155 -5.84 -2.12 10.80
N ALA A 156 -6.12 -3.35 10.38
CA ALA A 156 -7.46 -3.79 9.98
C ALA A 156 -8.48 -3.67 11.12
N ALA A 157 -8.11 -4.05 12.35
CA ALA A 157 -8.98 -3.93 13.51
C ALA A 157 -9.38 -2.47 13.81
N ILE A 158 -8.46 -1.51 13.63
CA ILE A 158 -8.77 -0.08 13.73
C ILE A 158 -9.76 0.31 12.62
N ASN A 159 -9.52 -0.11 11.40
CA ASN A 159 -10.41 0.18 10.27
C ASN A 159 -11.84 -0.38 10.50
N HIS A 160 -11.94 -1.63 10.98
CA HIS A 160 -13.23 -2.21 11.34
C HIS A 160 -13.97 -1.40 12.41
N ALA A 161 -13.27 -0.87 13.41
CA ALA A 161 -13.88 -0.01 14.43
C ALA A 161 -14.36 1.32 13.83
N VAL A 162 -13.61 1.91 12.90
CA VAL A 162 -14.05 3.09 12.15
C VAL A 162 -15.29 2.79 11.33
N MET A 163 -15.31 1.67 10.60
CA MET A 163 -16.48 1.26 9.80
C MET A 163 -17.72 1.03 10.69
N ALA A 164 -17.55 0.50 11.90
CA ALA A 164 -18.64 0.33 12.86
C ALA A 164 -19.22 1.66 13.36
N SER A 165 -18.46 2.76 13.31
CA SER A 165 -18.92 4.10 13.71
C SER A 165 -19.60 4.89 12.58
N LEU A 166 -19.67 4.37 11.36
CA LEU A 166 -20.29 5.06 10.23
C LEU A 166 -21.75 5.50 10.47
N PRO A 167 -22.61 4.75 11.17
CA PRO A 167 -23.97 5.22 11.47
C PRO A 167 -24.03 6.54 12.24
N ASP A 168 -23.05 6.82 13.11
CA ASP A 168 -22.93 8.06 13.89
C ASP A 168 -22.24 9.18 13.09
N ILE A 169 -21.52 8.82 12.05
CA ILE A 169 -20.80 9.76 11.19
C ILE A 169 -21.66 10.19 9.98
N LEU A 170 -22.33 9.24 9.32
CA LEU A 170 -23.11 9.50 8.11
C LEU A 170 -24.53 9.96 8.44
N ILE A 171 -24.66 11.14 9.03
CA ILE A 171 -25.96 11.69 9.44
C ILE A 171 -26.45 12.75 8.46
N PRO A 172 -27.77 12.86 8.23
CA PRO A 172 -28.35 13.91 7.41
C PRO A 172 -27.91 15.32 7.85
N GLY A 173 -27.62 16.19 6.87
CA GLY A 173 -27.12 17.54 7.07
C GLY A 173 -25.62 17.69 7.09
N ARG A 174 -24.84 16.62 7.22
CA ARG A 174 -23.37 16.63 7.11
C ARG A 174 -22.94 16.55 5.65
N THR A 175 -21.88 17.24 5.26
CA THR A 175 -21.29 17.10 3.92
C THR A 175 -20.33 15.91 3.84
N GLU A 176 -20.01 15.44 2.60
CA GLU A 176 -18.99 14.42 2.35
C GLU A 176 -17.66 14.80 3.03
N ALA A 177 -17.19 16.04 2.85
CA ALA A 177 -15.96 16.54 3.45
C ALA A 177 -16.01 16.54 5.00
N GLN A 178 -17.15 16.89 5.60
CA GLN A 178 -17.32 16.82 7.04
C GLN A 178 -17.31 15.39 7.56
N ALA A 179 -17.95 14.46 6.84
CA ALA A 179 -17.94 13.04 7.19
C ALA A 179 -16.53 12.46 7.06
N ALA A 180 -15.79 12.78 6.00
CA ALA A 180 -14.39 12.38 5.82
C ALA A 180 -13.50 12.87 6.97
N TRP A 181 -13.70 14.10 7.44
CA TRP A 181 -12.99 14.65 8.59
C TRP A 181 -13.29 13.89 9.90
N GLU A 182 -14.56 13.57 10.16
CA GLU A 182 -14.92 12.78 11.35
C GLU A 182 -14.34 11.36 11.29
N ILE A 183 -14.27 10.75 10.10
CA ILE A 183 -13.60 9.46 9.88
C ILE A 183 -12.11 9.57 10.20
N GLU A 184 -11.41 10.58 9.71
CA GLU A 184 -9.99 10.78 10.03
C GLU A 184 -9.76 10.92 11.53
N LYS A 185 -10.57 11.72 12.22
CA LYS A 185 -10.51 11.85 13.69
C LYS A 185 -10.68 10.50 14.37
N CYS A 186 -11.66 9.70 13.93
CA CYS A 186 -11.91 8.37 14.48
C CYS A 186 -10.69 7.45 14.33
N PHE A 187 -10.03 7.45 13.16
CA PHE A 187 -8.77 6.71 12.97
C PHE A 187 -7.69 7.13 13.97
N ARG A 188 -7.50 8.45 14.16
CA ARG A 188 -6.51 9.00 15.10
C ARG A 188 -6.82 8.61 16.54
N ASP A 189 -8.07 8.74 16.96
CA ASP A 189 -8.53 8.41 18.31
C ASP A 189 -8.38 6.91 18.62
N LEU A 190 -8.52 6.05 17.62
CA LEU A 190 -8.30 4.60 17.72
C LEU A 190 -6.83 4.18 17.63
N GLY A 191 -5.92 5.13 17.40
CA GLY A 191 -4.46 4.90 17.44
C GLY A 191 -3.79 4.66 16.11
N ALA A 192 -4.43 4.98 14.98
CA ALA A 192 -3.74 5.06 13.70
C ALA A 192 -2.76 6.25 13.71
N SER A 193 -1.56 6.03 13.19
CA SER A 193 -0.55 7.09 13.07
C SER A 193 -0.92 8.13 12.00
N GLU A 194 -1.63 7.69 10.97
CA GLU A 194 -2.11 8.49 9.84
C GLU A 194 -3.16 7.73 9.05
N LEU A 195 -3.80 8.38 8.08
CA LEU A 195 -4.56 7.69 7.05
C LEU A 195 -3.61 6.98 6.06
N ALA A 196 -4.05 5.85 5.51
CA ALA A 196 -3.31 5.13 4.48
C ALA A 196 -3.40 5.87 3.12
N PHE A 197 -4.54 6.50 2.88
CA PHE A 197 -4.84 7.32 1.69
C PHE A 197 -5.92 8.35 2.02
N SER A 198 -6.19 9.27 1.09
CA SER A 198 -7.26 10.24 1.24
C SER A 198 -8.62 9.55 1.27
N PRO A 199 -9.48 9.77 2.27
CA PRO A 199 -10.77 9.10 2.38
C PRO A 199 -11.65 9.39 1.18
N ILE A 200 -12.42 8.38 0.74
CA ILE A 200 -13.50 8.55 -0.19
C ILE A 200 -14.81 8.52 0.61
N VAL A 201 -15.57 9.58 0.55
CA VAL A 201 -16.96 9.65 1.04
C VAL A 201 -17.77 10.27 -0.07
N ALA A 202 -18.62 9.48 -0.71
CA ALA A 202 -19.30 9.90 -1.93
C ALA A 202 -20.80 9.62 -1.85
N VAL A 203 -21.61 10.64 -2.06
CA VAL A 203 -23.06 10.61 -1.96
C VAL A 203 -23.69 10.47 -3.35
N ASP A 204 -24.63 9.52 -3.51
CA ASP A 204 -25.42 9.30 -4.73
C ASP A 204 -24.55 9.27 -6.00
N ALA A 205 -24.76 10.15 -6.97
CA ALA A 205 -24.03 10.17 -8.24
C ALA A 205 -22.52 10.32 -8.07
N ASN A 206 -22.02 10.94 -6.99
CA ASN A 206 -20.59 11.00 -6.71
C ASN A 206 -20.00 9.62 -6.43
N ALA A 207 -20.77 8.70 -5.87
CA ALA A 207 -20.37 7.32 -5.63
C ALA A 207 -20.15 6.51 -6.93
N ALA A 208 -20.54 7.04 -8.08
CA ALA A 208 -20.21 6.46 -9.38
C ALA A 208 -18.76 6.78 -9.83
N LEU A 209 -18.04 7.63 -9.09
CA LEU A 209 -16.64 7.92 -9.31
C LEU A 209 -15.79 7.05 -8.36
N PRO A 210 -15.07 6.03 -8.85
CA PRO A 210 -14.29 5.11 -7.99
C PRO A 210 -13.32 5.82 -7.04
N HIS A 211 -12.74 6.96 -7.47
CA HIS A 211 -11.83 7.81 -6.70
C HIS A 211 -12.44 9.20 -6.45
N ALA A 212 -13.69 9.24 -5.98
CA ALA A 212 -14.37 10.49 -5.63
C ALA A 212 -13.63 11.24 -4.53
N ILE A 213 -13.52 12.56 -4.68
CA ILE A 213 -12.96 13.43 -3.65
C ILE A 213 -14.13 14.00 -2.83
N PRO A 214 -14.13 13.83 -1.49
CA PRO A 214 -15.19 14.32 -0.64
C PRO A 214 -15.40 15.84 -0.77
N GLY A 215 -16.61 16.25 -1.17
CA GLY A 215 -16.98 17.63 -1.47
C GLY A 215 -17.99 18.21 -0.51
N GLN A 216 -18.78 19.17 -1.04
CA GLN A 216 -19.84 19.87 -0.30
C GLN A 216 -21.23 19.22 -0.48
N THR A 217 -21.31 18.07 -1.16
CA THR A 217 -22.56 17.32 -1.29
C THR A 217 -23.04 16.89 0.09
N VAL A 218 -24.31 17.18 0.38
CA VAL A 218 -24.90 16.95 1.71
C VAL A 218 -25.50 15.54 1.76
N ILE A 219 -25.19 14.81 2.80
CA ILE A 219 -25.85 13.55 3.15
C ILE A 219 -27.30 13.87 3.53
N THR A 220 -28.25 13.23 2.90
CA THR A 220 -29.68 13.43 3.15
C THR A 220 -30.33 12.13 3.67
N ASP A 221 -31.50 12.23 4.27
CA ASP A 221 -32.32 11.04 4.52
C ASP A 221 -32.79 10.47 3.16
N GLY A 222 -32.47 9.21 2.92
CA GLY A 222 -32.77 8.55 1.66
C GLY A 222 -31.68 8.67 0.58
N CYS A 223 -30.43 8.73 0.93
CA CYS A 223 -29.30 8.72 -0.02
C CYS A 223 -28.38 7.50 0.13
N LEU A 224 -27.68 7.17 -0.95
CA LEU A 224 -26.58 6.23 -0.98
C LEU A 224 -25.28 6.94 -0.55
N VAL A 225 -24.46 6.30 0.27
CA VAL A 225 -23.10 6.77 0.58
C VAL A 225 -22.11 5.64 0.42
N LEU A 226 -21.12 5.82 -0.46
CA LEU A 226 -19.95 4.96 -0.56
C LEU A 226 -18.85 5.58 0.30
N VAL A 227 -18.29 4.75 1.19
CA VAL A 227 -17.15 5.11 2.07
C VAL A 227 -16.03 4.13 1.82
N ASP A 228 -14.85 4.66 1.46
CA ASP A 228 -13.64 3.90 1.26
C ASP A 228 -12.51 4.59 2.03
N VAL A 229 -11.94 3.87 3.00
CA VAL A 229 -11.02 4.43 3.98
C VAL A 229 -10.00 3.41 4.46
N GLY A 230 -8.83 3.91 4.73
CA GLY A 230 -7.74 3.14 5.28
C GLY A 230 -6.94 3.93 6.31
N GLY A 231 -6.48 3.24 7.35
CA GLY A 231 -5.56 3.77 8.34
C GLY A 231 -4.19 3.11 8.26
N ARG A 232 -3.21 3.75 8.85
CA ARG A 232 -1.88 3.18 9.04
C ARG A 232 -1.61 2.98 10.53
N ALA A 233 -1.33 1.76 10.92
CA ALA A 233 -0.91 1.43 12.27
C ALA A 233 0.35 0.57 12.23
N LEU A 234 1.33 0.88 13.10
CA LEU A 234 2.61 0.17 13.15
C LEU A 234 3.29 0.06 11.77
N ALA A 235 3.21 1.13 10.97
CA ALA A 235 3.69 1.30 9.60
C ALA A 235 2.88 0.59 8.50
N TYR A 236 1.93 -0.27 8.82
CA TYR A 236 1.16 -1.04 7.83
C TYR A 236 -0.22 -0.43 7.57
N CYS A 237 -0.62 -0.43 6.30
CA CYS A 237 -1.91 0.06 5.84
C CYS A 237 -3.03 -0.94 6.11
N SER A 238 -4.23 -0.42 6.31
CA SER A 238 -5.50 -1.11 6.10
C SER A 238 -6.28 -0.43 4.99
N ASP A 239 -7.26 -1.16 4.43
CA ASP A 239 -8.09 -0.73 3.32
C ASP A 239 -9.46 -1.40 3.41
N GLN A 240 -10.53 -0.60 3.33
CA GLN A 240 -11.89 -1.12 3.43
C GLN A 240 -12.91 -0.18 2.81
N THR A 241 -13.77 -0.72 1.96
CA THR A 241 -14.91 0.00 1.40
C THR A 241 -16.23 -0.58 1.89
N ARG A 242 -17.19 0.31 2.19
CA ARG A 242 -18.59 0.00 2.43
C ARG A 242 -19.49 0.96 1.66
N THR A 243 -20.56 0.44 1.10
CA THR A 243 -21.63 1.27 0.55
C THR A 243 -22.87 1.05 1.39
N VAL A 244 -23.42 2.15 1.91
CA VAL A 244 -24.55 2.14 2.83
C VAL A 244 -25.69 3.02 2.33
N TRP A 245 -26.89 2.75 2.81
CA TRP A 245 -28.07 3.61 2.62
C TRP A 245 -28.31 4.39 3.91
N VAL A 246 -28.35 5.71 3.81
CA VAL A 246 -28.72 6.60 4.92
C VAL A 246 -30.22 6.82 4.82
N GLY A 247 -30.98 6.27 5.75
CA GLY A 247 -32.46 6.34 5.75
C GLY A 247 -33.13 5.02 6.06
N ALA A 248 -34.45 5.07 6.31
CA ALA A 248 -35.17 3.90 6.82
C ALA A 248 -35.40 2.79 5.78
N THR A 249 -35.57 3.15 4.51
CA THR A 249 -35.98 2.16 3.47
C THR A 249 -35.15 2.35 2.20
N PRO A 250 -34.14 1.48 1.97
CA PRO A 250 -33.38 1.50 0.73
C PRO A 250 -34.27 1.10 -0.46
N PRO A 251 -34.14 1.77 -1.63
CA PRO A 251 -34.87 1.39 -2.84
C PRO A 251 -34.33 0.07 -3.41
N GLU A 252 -35.17 -0.68 -4.13
CA GLU A 252 -34.81 -1.97 -4.72
C GLU A 252 -33.56 -1.91 -5.61
N ARG A 253 -33.38 -0.84 -6.39
CA ARG A 253 -32.19 -0.64 -7.23
C ARG A 253 -30.91 -0.65 -6.41
N PHE A 254 -30.89 -0.05 -5.19
CA PHE A 254 -29.74 -0.03 -4.30
C PHE A 254 -29.46 -1.42 -3.72
N THR A 255 -30.50 -2.07 -3.15
CA THR A 255 -30.32 -3.40 -2.53
C THR A 255 -29.89 -4.45 -3.56
N THR A 256 -30.43 -4.38 -4.79
CA THR A 256 -30.03 -5.27 -5.89
C THR A 256 -28.58 -5.03 -6.31
N MET A 257 -28.16 -3.77 -6.50
CA MET A 257 -26.77 -3.45 -6.85
C MET A 257 -25.81 -3.93 -5.76
N LEU A 258 -26.10 -3.63 -4.51
CA LEU A 258 -25.26 -4.01 -3.37
C LEU A 258 -25.16 -5.55 -3.24
N ALA A 259 -26.27 -6.26 -3.39
CA ALA A 259 -26.30 -7.72 -3.37
C ALA A 259 -25.42 -8.34 -4.47
N ARG A 260 -25.43 -7.77 -5.69
CA ARG A 260 -24.57 -8.20 -6.80
C ARG A 260 -23.08 -8.02 -6.49
N VAL A 261 -22.72 -6.86 -5.92
CA VAL A 261 -21.34 -6.57 -5.53
C VAL A 261 -20.86 -7.51 -4.43
N GLN A 262 -21.69 -7.74 -3.41
CA GLN A 262 -21.39 -8.68 -2.33
C GLN A 262 -21.27 -10.14 -2.84
N ALA A 263 -22.14 -10.53 -3.75
CA ALA A 263 -22.07 -11.86 -4.37
C ALA A 263 -20.79 -12.04 -5.21
N ALA A 264 -20.36 -11.00 -5.93
CA ALA A 264 -19.11 -11.02 -6.69
C ALA A 264 -17.89 -11.12 -5.77
N GLN A 265 -17.89 -10.40 -4.65
CA GLN A 265 -16.82 -10.50 -3.65
C GLN A 265 -16.77 -11.90 -3.03
N ALA A 266 -17.91 -12.42 -2.57
CA ALA A 266 -18.00 -13.75 -1.97
C ALA A 266 -17.50 -14.84 -2.94
N ALA A 267 -17.90 -14.77 -4.23
CA ALA A 267 -17.48 -15.72 -5.25
C ALA A 267 -15.95 -15.75 -5.45
N ALA A 268 -15.28 -14.63 -5.24
CA ALA A 268 -13.83 -14.56 -5.26
C ALA A 268 -13.24 -15.07 -3.93
N LEU A 269 -13.65 -14.53 -2.79
CA LEU A 269 -13.09 -14.87 -1.46
C LEU A 269 -13.23 -16.37 -1.14
N ASP A 270 -14.36 -16.99 -1.44
CA ASP A 270 -14.62 -18.42 -1.17
C ASP A 270 -13.66 -19.35 -1.93
N ARG A 271 -12.97 -18.85 -2.95
CA ARG A 271 -12.13 -19.64 -3.84
C ARG A 271 -10.67 -19.19 -3.89
N LEU A 272 -10.32 -18.06 -3.23
CA LEU A 272 -8.92 -17.65 -3.14
C LEU A 272 -8.09 -18.70 -2.41
N GLU A 273 -7.07 -19.24 -3.11
CA GLU A 273 -6.18 -20.26 -2.56
C GLU A 273 -4.77 -20.14 -3.14
N PRO A 274 -3.75 -20.71 -2.48
CA PRO A 274 -2.40 -20.75 -3.02
C PRO A 274 -2.36 -21.46 -4.38
N GLY A 275 -1.60 -20.88 -5.31
CA GLY A 275 -1.47 -21.40 -6.68
C GLY A 275 -2.49 -20.82 -7.67
N MET A 276 -3.56 -20.15 -7.20
CA MET A 276 -4.51 -19.51 -8.10
C MET A 276 -3.83 -18.37 -8.88
N PRO A 277 -3.94 -18.34 -10.23
CA PRO A 277 -3.47 -17.20 -11.03
C PRO A 277 -4.19 -15.90 -10.64
N PHE A 278 -3.45 -14.77 -10.54
CA PHE A 278 -4.03 -13.46 -10.20
C PHE A 278 -5.20 -13.07 -11.10
N ARG A 279 -5.07 -13.30 -12.42
CA ARG A 279 -6.17 -13.06 -13.39
C ARG A 279 -7.41 -13.92 -13.15
N GLN A 280 -7.27 -15.10 -12.53
CA GLN A 280 -8.40 -15.98 -12.22
C GLN A 280 -9.21 -15.41 -11.05
N ALA A 281 -8.56 -14.83 -10.03
CA ALA A 281 -9.27 -14.12 -8.95
C ALA A 281 -10.20 -13.03 -9.49
N TYR A 282 -9.69 -12.19 -10.42
CA TYR A 282 -10.51 -11.20 -11.13
C TYR A 282 -11.68 -11.84 -11.88
N ALA A 283 -11.42 -12.92 -12.60
CA ALA A 283 -12.45 -13.60 -13.42
C ALA A 283 -13.61 -14.10 -12.56
N LEU A 284 -13.35 -14.61 -11.35
CA LEU A 284 -14.37 -15.12 -10.43
C LEU A 284 -15.42 -14.05 -10.07
N ALA A 285 -14.98 -12.85 -9.72
CA ALA A 285 -15.90 -11.75 -9.42
C ALA A 285 -16.63 -11.27 -10.69
N ARG A 286 -15.88 -11.12 -11.79
CA ARG A 286 -16.44 -10.64 -13.06
C ARG A 286 -17.51 -11.59 -13.63
N GLU A 287 -17.36 -12.89 -13.48
CA GLU A 287 -18.35 -13.89 -13.93
C GLU A 287 -19.71 -13.71 -13.27
N VAL A 288 -19.78 -13.26 -12.02
CA VAL A 288 -21.03 -12.90 -11.36
C VAL A 288 -21.69 -11.75 -12.09
N PHE A 289 -20.96 -10.69 -12.38
CA PHE A 289 -21.49 -9.54 -13.10
C PHE A 289 -21.90 -9.84 -14.56
N VAL A 290 -21.18 -10.76 -15.22
CA VAL A 290 -21.57 -11.23 -16.57
C VAL A 290 -22.91 -11.97 -16.53
N ARG A 291 -23.13 -12.86 -15.57
CA ARG A 291 -24.39 -13.57 -15.40
C ARG A 291 -25.56 -12.64 -15.10
N GLU A 292 -25.29 -11.56 -14.38
CA GLU A 292 -26.27 -10.54 -14.03
C GLU A 292 -26.47 -9.47 -15.13
N GLY A 293 -25.70 -9.53 -16.23
CA GLY A 293 -25.80 -8.58 -17.35
C GLY A 293 -25.36 -7.16 -17.00
N VAL A 294 -24.39 -6.99 -16.07
CA VAL A 294 -23.92 -5.68 -15.58
C VAL A 294 -22.39 -5.54 -15.60
N ALA A 295 -21.69 -6.43 -16.29
CA ALA A 295 -20.23 -6.48 -16.26
C ALA A 295 -19.54 -5.24 -16.85
N GLU A 296 -20.22 -4.46 -17.68
CA GLU A 296 -19.75 -3.19 -18.23
C GLU A 296 -19.60 -2.09 -17.17
N HIS A 297 -20.29 -2.21 -16.04
CA HIS A 297 -20.22 -1.29 -14.92
C HIS A 297 -19.10 -1.63 -13.92
N PHE A 298 -18.35 -2.74 -14.11
CA PHE A 298 -17.16 -3.10 -13.36
C PHE A 298 -15.91 -2.68 -14.12
N THR A 299 -15.35 -1.53 -13.80
CA THR A 299 -14.39 -0.80 -14.62
C THR A 299 -12.94 -0.81 -14.11
N HIS A 300 -12.67 -1.49 -12.99
CA HIS A 300 -11.33 -1.53 -12.38
C HIS A 300 -10.87 -2.97 -12.06
N SER A 301 -9.66 -3.13 -11.51
CA SER A 301 -9.16 -4.42 -11.02
C SER A 301 -10.02 -4.93 -9.86
N LEU A 302 -9.96 -6.22 -9.59
CA LEU A 302 -10.61 -6.80 -8.41
C LEU A 302 -9.97 -6.35 -7.10
N GLY A 303 -8.66 -6.00 -7.16
CA GLY A 303 -7.90 -5.60 -6.00
C GLY A 303 -6.41 -5.55 -6.26
N HIS A 304 -5.67 -5.29 -5.21
CA HIS A 304 -4.22 -5.09 -5.20
C HIS A 304 -3.60 -5.65 -3.92
N GLY A 305 -2.28 -5.85 -3.92
CA GLY A 305 -1.53 -6.10 -2.71
C GLY A 305 -1.50 -4.87 -1.81
N ILE A 306 -1.37 -5.08 -0.52
CA ILE A 306 -1.32 -4.02 0.48
C ILE A 306 -0.29 -4.37 1.56
N GLY A 307 0.32 -3.36 2.18
CA GLY A 307 1.33 -3.55 3.21
C GLY A 307 1.87 -2.24 3.77
N LEU A 308 3.13 -1.93 3.50
CA LEU A 308 3.72 -0.63 3.83
C LEU A 308 3.15 0.50 2.97
N GLU A 309 2.66 0.18 1.79
CA GLU A 309 1.92 1.09 0.92
C GLU A 309 0.50 0.55 0.72
N THR A 310 -0.43 1.43 0.43
CA THR A 310 -1.80 1.04 0.12
C THR A 310 -1.82 0.16 -1.13
N HIS A 311 -1.14 0.60 -2.20
CA HIS A 311 -1.03 -0.17 -3.42
C HIS A 311 0.35 -0.79 -3.56
N GLU A 312 0.43 -2.12 -3.38
CA GLU A 312 1.61 -2.94 -3.65
C GLU A 312 1.27 -4.04 -4.67
N GLY A 313 2.27 -4.81 -5.07
CA GLY A 313 2.01 -6.08 -5.76
C GLY A 313 1.34 -7.12 -4.82
N PRO A 314 0.61 -8.08 -5.40
CA PRO A 314 0.25 -8.21 -6.80
C PRO A 314 -0.99 -7.38 -7.16
N SER A 315 -1.28 -7.19 -8.46
CA SER A 315 -2.58 -6.69 -8.90
C SER A 315 -3.48 -7.86 -9.31
N LEU A 316 -4.77 -7.80 -8.94
CA LEU A 316 -5.77 -8.79 -9.34
C LEU A 316 -6.58 -8.27 -10.53
N ASN A 317 -5.99 -8.31 -11.72
CA ASN A 317 -6.59 -7.81 -12.97
C ASN A 317 -6.47 -8.85 -14.10
N PRO A 318 -7.17 -8.65 -15.24
CA PRO A 318 -7.18 -9.66 -16.32
C PRO A 318 -5.85 -9.90 -17.02
N SER A 319 -4.90 -8.96 -16.94
CA SER A 319 -3.56 -9.08 -17.55
C SER A 319 -2.46 -9.44 -16.53
N ALA A 320 -2.81 -9.60 -15.25
CA ALA A 320 -1.83 -9.89 -14.21
C ALA A 320 -1.21 -11.28 -14.38
N GLU A 321 0.11 -11.33 -14.26
CA GLU A 321 0.88 -12.56 -14.28
C GLU A 321 1.29 -13.01 -12.89
N GLY A 322 1.44 -14.32 -12.69
CA GLY A 322 1.79 -14.92 -11.41
C GLY A 322 0.61 -15.56 -10.70
N VAL A 323 0.89 -16.09 -9.51
CA VAL A 323 -0.05 -16.84 -8.70
C VAL A 323 -0.05 -16.37 -7.25
N LEU A 324 -1.17 -16.51 -6.57
CA LEU A 324 -1.30 -16.30 -5.13
C LEU A 324 -0.40 -17.28 -4.37
N LYS A 325 0.23 -16.80 -3.31
CA LYS A 325 1.07 -17.62 -2.43
C LYS A 325 0.79 -17.27 -0.96
N PRO A 326 1.02 -18.20 -0.03
CA PRO A 326 0.88 -17.94 1.40
C PRO A 326 1.68 -16.71 1.84
N GLY A 327 1.11 -15.92 2.75
CA GLY A 327 1.70 -14.66 3.22
C GLY A 327 1.43 -13.45 2.35
N MET A 328 0.82 -13.59 1.17
CA MET A 328 0.32 -12.43 0.42
C MET A 328 -0.95 -11.89 1.08
N VAL A 329 -1.06 -10.56 1.14
CA VAL A 329 -2.29 -9.87 1.53
C VAL A 329 -2.76 -9.04 0.36
N VAL A 330 -4.02 -9.21 -0.04
CA VAL A 330 -4.64 -8.54 -1.18
C VAL A 330 -5.99 -7.97 -0.78
N THR A 331 -6.41 -6.88 -1.42
CA THR A 331 -7.79 -6.40 -1.36
C THR A 331 -8.68 -7.20 -2.32
N VAL A 332 -9.96 -7.33 -1.98
CA VAL A 332 -11.00 -7.93 -2.83
C VAL A 332 -12.19 -6.98 -2.80
N GLU A 333 -12.32 -6.16 -3.83
CA GLU A 333 -13.11 -4.94 -3.85
C GLU A 333 -13.95 -4.76 -5.11
N PRO A 334 -14.74 -5.74 -5.55
CA PRO A 334 -15.57 -5.54 -6.73
C PRO A 334 -16.52 -4.36 -6.55
N GLY A 335 -16.81 -3.64 -7.64
CA GLY A 335 -17.69 -2.48 -7.64
C GLY A 335 -18.52 -2.37 -8.92
N LEU A 336 -19.68 -1.74 -8.82
CA LEU A 336 -20.56 -1.38 -9.94
C LEU A 336 -20.86 0.12 -9.88
N TYR A 337 -20.71 0.80 -11.01
CA TYR A 337 -20.81 2.26 -11.09
C TYR A 337 -21.76 2.71 -12.20
N TYR A 338 -22.74 3.52 -11.81
CA TYR A 338 -23.80 4.05 -12.68
C TYR A 338 -23.78 5.57 -12.60
N PRO A 339 -23.19 6.27 -13.59
CA PRO A 339 -22.95 7.73 -13.54
C PRO A 339 -24.19 8.57 -13.21
N GLU A 340 -25.36 8.09 -13.60
CA GLU A 340 -26.61 8.85 -13.43
C GLU A 340 -27.16 8.85 -11.99
N TRP A 341 -26.69 7.90 -11.12
CA TRP A 341 -27.32 7.81 -9.80
C TRP A 341 -26.45 7.30 -8.66
N GLY A 342 -25.34 6.57 -8.92
CA GLY A 342 -24.47 6.11 -7.84
C GLY A 342 -23.66 4.87 -8.17
N GLY A 343 -22.88 4.42 -7.20
CA GLY A 343 -22.08 3.22 -7.29
C GLY A 343 -22.03 2.45 -5.97
N ALA A 344 -21.62 1.20 -6.05
CA ALA A 344 -21.32 0.40 -4.86
C ALA A 344 -19.99 -0.32 -5.03
N ARG A 345 -19.17 -0.31 -3.97
CA ARG A 345 -17.99 -1.14 -3.77
C ARG A 345 -18.09 -1.80 -2.39
N TRP A 346 -17.63 -3.04 -2.31
CA TRP A 346 -17.58 -3.77 -1.06
C TRP A 346 -16.25 -4.49 -0.97
N GLU A 347 -15.49 -4.21 0.06
CA GLU A 347 -14.09 -4.57 0.13
C GLU A 347 -13.70 -5.21 1.45
N HIS A 348 -12.80 -6.18 1.36
CA HIS A 348 -12.03 -6.70 2.48
C HIS A 348 -10.59 -6.95 2.07
N MET A 349 -9.68 -6.86 3.03
CA MET A 349 -8.33 -7.39 2.94
C MET A 349 -8.37 -8.90 3.18
N ALA A 350 -7.68 -9.67 2.33
CA ALA A 350 -7.60 -11.12 2.41
C ALA A 350 -6.12 -11.56 2.52
N LEU A 351 -5.78 -12.24 3.61
CA LEU A 351 -4.51 -12.93 3.79
C LEU A 351 -4.59 -14.31 3.12
N ILE A 352 -3.69 -14.59 2.20
CA ILE A 352 -3.55 -15.92 1.61
C ILE A 352 -2.84 -16.83 2.63
N THR A 353 -3.51 -17.89 3.05
CA THR A 353 -3.00 -18.91 3.97
C THR A 353 -2.49 -20.13 3.23
N GLU A 354 -2.08 -21.18 3.93
CA GLU A 354 -1.65 -22.45 3.30
C GLU A 354 -2.80 -23.21 2.61
N ARG A 355 -4.07 -22.90 2.90
CA ARG A 355 -5.24 -23.70 2.46
C ARG A 355 -6.40 -22.87 1.89
N GLY A 356 -6.23 -21.57 1.71
CA GLY A 356 -7.30 -20.69 1.27
C GLY A 356 -6.96 -19.24 1.64
N CYS A 357 -7.95 -18.45 2.06
CA CYS A 357 -7.72 -17.10 2.57
C CYS A 357 -8.42 -16.86 3.90
N GLU A 358 -7.91 -15.87 4.64
CA GLU A 358 -8.47 -15.32 5.88
C GLU A 358 -8.78 -13.85 5.64
N ILE A 359 -9.98 -13.41 5.98
CA ILE A 359 -10.32 -11.99 5.98
C ILE A 359 -9.70 -11.33 7.22
N LEU A 360 -8.94 -10.26 7.00
CA LEU A 360 -8.30 -9.50 8.06
C LEU A 360 -9.22 -8.41 8.60
#